data_0ba17cf2cfedd2d06634faae9576156d
#
_entry.id   0ba17cf2cfedd2d06634faae9576156d
#
_cell.length_a   1.000
_cell.length_b   1.000
_cell.length_c   1.000
_cell.angle_alpha   90.00
_cell.angle_beta   90.00
_cell.angle_gamma   90.00
#
_symmetry.space_group_name_H-M   'P 1'
#
loop_
_entity.id
_entity.type
_entity.pdbx_description
1 polymer ?
#
loop_
_entity_poly.entity_id
_entity_poly.type
_entity_poly.pdbx_seq_one_letter_code
_entity_poly.pdbx_strand_id
1 'polypeptide(L)'
;GKEYVVDALDLDDGVAFLYRDDPTYFTTSREINEIAILHTHKQRTWGPATLHFGEVEVSAQVVSYLRRKHGSGQVIGEYPLDLPTRSLQTTAVWWTIPDQELIAAGLGDTDLPGAAHAAEHASIGILPLFATCSRWDIGGVSTAGHPDTGQLTVFVHDSYPGGAGFAERGFTIAEEWLTSTREAIAACPCAEGCPSCVQSPKCGNQNSPLDKSGALSLLSLLPPA
;
A
#
# COMPACT_ATOMS: atom_id res chain seq x y z
N GLY A 1 -2.16 -25.36 13.33
CA GLY A 1 -1.59 -25.94 12.11
C GLY A 1 -0.38 -26.78 12.43
N LYS A 2 0.24 -27.33 11.39
CA LYS A 2 1.54 -28.03 11.49
C LYS A 2 2.59 -27.11 10.90
N GLU A 3 3.77 -27.06 11.50
CA GLU A 3 4.88 -26.26 11.01
C GLU A 3 5.79 -27.08 10.12
N TYR A 4 6.38 -26.43 9.11
CA TYR A 4 7.32 -27.00 8.16
C TYR A 4 8.44 -26.00 7.92
N VAL A 5 9.62 -26.51 7.73
CA VAL A 5 10.81 -25.72 7.35
C VAL A 5 11.12 -25.99 5.88
N VAL A 6 11.41 -24.93 5.14
CA VAL A 6 11.87 -25.05 3.74
C VAL A 6 13.32 -25.47 3.75
N ASP A 7 13.62 -26.59 3.08
CA ASP A 7 14.96 -27.13 2.87
C ASP A 7 15.60 -26.56 1.59
N ALA A 8 14.82 -26.58 0.49
CA ALA A 8 15.25 -26.07 -0.81
C ALA A 8 14.05 -25.52 -1.60
N LEU A 9 14.34 -24.60 -2.51
CA LEU A 9 13.39 -24.07 -3.48
C LEU A 9 14.00 -24.21 -4.88
N ASP A 10 13.33 -25.00 -5.71
CA ASP A 10 13.63 -25.13 -7.12
C ASP A 10 12.71 -24.21 -7.92
N LEU A 11 13.29 -23.12 -8.45
CA LEU A 11 12.53 -22.11 -9.20
C LEU A 11 12.22 -22.55 -10.62
N ASP A 12 13.06 -23.42 -11.21
CA ASP A 12 12.90 -23.90 -12.60
C ASP A 12 11.71 -24.87 -12.67
N ASP A 13 11.63 -25.79 -11.72
CA ASP A 13 10.55 -26.76 -11.62
C ASP A 13 9.35 -26.27 -10.80
N GLY A 14 9.46 -25.11 -10.13
CA GLY A 14 8.41 -24.54 -9.28
C GLY A 14 8.12 -25.41 -8.03
N VAL A 15 9.13 -26.10 -7.51
CA VAL A 15 9.00 -27.04 -6.39
C VAL A 15 9.70 -26.54 -5.14
N ALA A 16 8.99 -26.57 -4.01
CA ALA A 16 9.58 -26.33 -2.70
C ALA A 16 9.71 -27.65 -1.92
N PHE A 17 10.91 -27.94 -1.42
CA PHE A 17 11.18 -29.09 -0.56
C PHE A 17 11.03 -28.68 0.89
N LEU A 18 10.18 -29.41 1.63
CA LEU A 18 9.83 -29.09 3.00
C LEU A 18 10.03 -30.31 3.89
N TYR A 19 10.46 -30.09 5.12
CA TYR A 19 10.42 -31.12 6.16
C TYR A 19 9.64 -30.62 7.38
N ARG A 20 9.02 -31.55 8.10
CA ARG A 20 8.30 -31.23 9.32
C ARG A 20 9.29 -30.97 10.43
N ASP A 21 9.14 -29.85 11.09
CA ASP A 21 9.91 -29.46 12.27
C ASP A 21 9.00 -28.66 13.24
N ASP A 22 9.50 -28.40 14.42
CA ASP A 22 8.85 -27.58 15.44
C ASP A 22 9.84 -26.47 15.88
N PRO A 23 10.12 -25.49 14.98
CA PRO A 23 11.08 -24.46 15.27
C PRO A 23 10.59 -23.54 16.40
N THR A 24 11.51 -22.97 17.17
CA THR A 24 11.21 -22.02 18.24
C THR A 24 10.89 -20.61 17.72
N TYR A 25 10.78 -20.46 16.39
CA TYR A 25 10.54 -19.20 15.69
C TYR A 25 9.58 -19.41 14.50
N PHE A 26 8.92 -18.34 14.11
CA PHE A 26 8.24 -18.25 12.82
C PHE A 26 8.92 -17.21 11.92
N THR A 27 8.61 -17.22 10.63
CA THR A 27 9.19 -16.30 9.64
C THR A 27 8.15 -15.33 9.10
N THR A 28 8.59 -14.10 8.78
CA THR A 28 7.82 -13.11 8.02
C THR A 28 8.66 -12.59 6.87
N SER A 29 8.12 -12.58 5.66
CA SER A 29 8.80 -12.01 4.49
C SER A 29 8.91 -10.49 4.58
N ARG A 30 9.95 -9.96 3.91
CA ARG A 30 10.06 -8.53 3.57
C ARG A 30 10.04 -8.41 2.06
N GLU A 31 9.12 -7.60 1.57
CA GLU A 31 8.93 -7.32 0.16
C GLU A 31 9.27 -5.87 -0.14
N ILE A 32 9.86 -5.65 -1.32
CA ILE A 32 9.94 -4.33 -1.96
C ILE A 32 8.87 -4.32 -3.04
N ASN A 33 8.02 -3.31 -3.00
CA ASN A 33 6.99 -3.08 -4.00
C ASN A 33 7.29 -1.77 -4.73
N GLU A 34 7.25 -1.82 -6.04
CA GLU A 34 7.39 -0.65 -6.91
C GLU A 34 6.21 -0.61 -7.88
N ILE A 35 5.90 0.58 -8.37
CA ILE A 35 4.86 0.78 -9.35
C ILE A 35 5.39 1.74 -10.43
N ALA A 36 5.12 1.44 -11.70
CA ALA A 36 5.44 2.30 -12.82
C ALA A 36 4.16 2.62 -13.60
N ILE A 37 4.02 3.86 -14.05
CA ILE A 37 2.89 4.30 -14.85
C ILE A 37 3.17 3.93 -16.31
N LEU A 38 2.36 3.01 -16.88
CA LEU A 38 2.47 2.62 -18.28
C LEU A 38 1.68 3.56 -19.18
N HIS A 39 0.44 3.88 -18.79
CA HIS A 39 -0.43 4.77 -19.55
C HIS A 39 -1.47 5.45 -18.66
N THR A 40 -1.66 6.76 -18.85
CA THR A 40 -2.73 7.53 -18.20
C THR A 40 -3.92 7.64 -19.15
N HIS A 41 -5.04 7.00 -18.81
CA HIS A 41 -6.27 7.04 -19.61
C HIS A 41 -7.12 8.27 -19.31
N LYS A 42 -7.22 8.64 -18.01
CA LYS A 42 -8.04 9.75 -17.52
C LYS A 42 -7.25 10.54 -16.49
N GLN A 43 -7.39 11.86 -16.55
CA GLN A 43 -6.89 12.74 -15.50
C GLN A 43 -7.80 13.94 -15.32
N ARG A 44 -7.85 14.49 -14.12
CA ARG A 44 -8.55 15.74 -13.83
C ARG A 44 -7.87 16.48 -12.68
N THR A 45 -7.89 17.81 -12.77
CA THR A 45 -7.52 18.66 -11.63
C THR A 45 -8.53 18.44 -10.51
N TRP A 46 -8.04 18.34 -9.29
CA TRP A 46 -8.85 18.04 -8.12
C TRP A 46 -8.37 18.83 -6.91
N GLY A 47 -8.79 20.11 -6.83
CA GLY A 47 -8.24 21.08 -5.87
C GLY A 47 -6.75 21.31 -6.12
N PRO A 48 -5.89 21.19 -5.09
CA PRO A 48 -4.43 21.28 -5.24
C PRO A 48 -3.82 20.00 -5.81
N ALA A 49 -4.60 18.93 -5.88
CA ALA A 49 -4.17 17.62 -6.40
C ALA A 49 -4.53 17.43 -7.87
N THR A 50 -3.97 16.40 -8.47
CA THR A 50 -4.45 15.83 -9.73
C THR A 50 -4.81 14.38 -9.51
N LEU A 51 -6.01 14.00 -9.96
CA LEU A 51 -6.51 12.62 -9.92
C LEU A 51 -6.32 11.99 -11.28
N HIS A 52 -5.85 10.74 -11.29
CA HIS A 52 -5.53 9.98 -12.50
C HIS A 52 -6.14 8.59 -12.45
N PHE A 53 -6.34 8.01 -13.63
CA PHE A 53 -6.66 6.60 -13.82
C PHE A 53 -5.94 6.09 -15.06
N GLY A 54 -5.39 4.87 -14.99
CA GLY A 54 -4.68 4.29 -16.14
C GLY A 54 -4.07 2.93 -15.84
N GLU A 55 -3.18 2.52 -16.73
CA GLU A 55 -2.44 1.28 -16.66
C GLU A 55 -1.12 1.47 -15.93
N VAL A 56 -0.81 0.51 -15.07
CA VAL A 56 0.43 0.48 -14.27
C VAL A 56 1.05 -0.91 -14.31
N GLU A 57 2.35 -0.97 -14.08
CA GLU A 57 3.06 -2.20 -13.74
C GLU A 57 3.46 -2.16 -12.28
N VAL A 58 2.95 -3.11 -11.52
CA VAL A 58 3.33 -3.32 -10.11
C VAL A 58 4.35 -4.42 -10.06
N SER A 59 5.54 -4.16 -9.52
CA SER A 59 6.57 -5.17 -9.28
C SER A 59 6.74 -5.42 -7.79
N ALA A 60 6.94 -6.67 -7.43
CA ALA A 60 7.13 -7.11 -6.06
C ALA A 60 8.26 -8.13 -5.98
N GLN A 61 9.20 -7.92 -5.08
CA GLN A 61 10.30 -8.85 -4.83
C GLN A 61 10.45 -9.11 -3.33
N VAL A 62 10.45 -10.38 -2.94
CA VAL A 62 10.81 -10.79 -1.58
C VAL A 62 12.33 -10.79 -1.47
N VAL A 63 12.88 -9.84 -0.71
CA VAL A 63 14.33 -9.60 -0.60
C VAL A 63 14.94 -10.19 0.66
N SER A 64 14.14 -10.46 1.68
CA SER A 64 14.60 -11.08 2.93
C SER A 64 13.43 -11.69 3.70
N TYR A 65 13.76 -12.44 4.75
CA TYR A 65 12.80 -12.83 5.77
C TYR A 65 13.35 -12.58 7.17
N LEU A 66 12.43 -12.24 8.08
CA LEU A 66 12.72 -12.09 9.49
C LEU A 66 12.37 -13.37 10.22
N ARG A 67 13.26 -13.86 11.10
CA ARG A 67 12.91 -14.85 12.11
C ARG A 67 12.40 -14.15 13.35
N ARG A 68 11.24 -14.58 13.84
CA ARG A 68 10.58 -14.02 15.02
C ARG A 68 10.32 -15.10 16.05
N LYS A 69 10.63 -14.78 17.31
CA LYS A 69 10.39 -15.69 18.43
C LYS A 69 8.90 -15.90 18.66
N HIS A 70 8.46 -17.15 18.81
CA HIS A 70 7.08 -17.45 19.21
C HIS A 70 6.70 -16.73 20.51
N GLY A 71 5.43 -16.33 20.61
CA GLY A 71 4.86 -15.64 21.77
C GLY A 71 5.19 -14.15 21.86
N SER A 72 6.46 -13.75 21.75
CA SER A 72 6.87 -12.33 21.87
C SER A 72 6.88 -11.59 20.53
N GLY A 73 6.99 -12.29 19.38
CA GLY A 73 7.19 -11.68 18.07
C GLY A 73 8.53 -10.97 17.87
N GLN A 74 9.43 -11.05 18.87
CA GLN A 74 10.76 -10.39 18.81
C GLN A 74 11.55 -10.89 17.61
N VAL A 75 12.09 -9.96 16.81
CA VAL A 75 13.01 -10.29 15.71
C VAL A 75 14.32 -10.81 16.28
N ILE A 76 14.72 -12.01 15.87
CA ILE A 76 15.97 -12.67 16.29
C ILE A 76 16.99 -12.79 15.14
N GLY A 77 16.60 -12.42 13.93
CA GLY A 77 17.50 -12.36 12.77
C GLY A 77 16.78 -11.96 11.51
N GLU A 78 17.53 -11.42 10.56
CA GLU A 78 17.11 -11.13 9.18
C GLU A 78 18.02 -11.88 8.23
N TYR A 79 17.44 -12.52 7.21
CA TYR A 79 18.13 -13.37 6.26
C TYR A 79 17.79 -12.94 4.84
N PRO A 80 18.78 -12.52 4.02
CA PRO A 80 18.54 -12.10 2.65
C PRO A 80 18.06 -13.26 1.78
N LEU A 81 17.26 -12.92 0.78
CA LEU A 81 16.78 -13.82 -0.26
C LEU A 81 17.03 -13.18 -1.63
N ASP A 82 17.32 -14.01 -2.63
CA ASP A 82 17.43 -13.63 -4.03
C ASP A 82 16.31 -14.33 -4.81
N LEU A 83 15.07 -13.90 -4.56
CA LEU A 83 13.90 -14.42 -5.26
C LEU A 83 13.60 -13.56 -6.49
N PRO A 84 13.01 -14.13 -7.56
CA PRO A 84 12.67 -13.38 -8.75
C PRO A 84 11.63 -12.31 -8.46
N THR A 85 11.78 -11.18 -9.14
CA THR A 85 10.75 -10.14 -9.17
C THR A 85 9.50 -10.67 -9.88
N ARG A 86 8.34 -10.40 -9.32
CA ARG A 86 7.04 -10.67 -9.92
C ARG A 86 6.46 -9.36 -10.43
N SER A 87 5.95 -9.34 -11.66
CA SER A 87 5.29 -8.17 -12.24
C SER A 87 3.82 -8.45 -12.49
N LEU A 88 3.00 -7.43 -12.29
CA LEU A 88 1.58 -7.42 -12.55
C LEU A 88 1.23 -6.16 -13.34
N GLN A 89 0.83 -6.31 -14.60
CA GLN A 89 0.23 -5.22 -15.36
C GLN A 89 -1.27 -5.16 -15.06
N THR A 90 -1.71 -4.00 -14.56
CA THR A 90 -3.08 -3.81 -14.09
C THR A 90 -3.53 -2.36 -14.24
N THR A 91 -4.70 -2.02 -13.71
CA THR A 91 -5.20 -0.65 -13.65
C THR A 91 -5.10 -0.07 -12.25
N ALA A 92 -4.86 1.23 -12.17
CA ALA A 92 -4.80 1.98 -10.92
C ALA A 92 -5.54 3.32 -11.02
N VAL A 93 -6.07 3.77 -9.89
CA VAL A 93 -6.38 5.15 -9.61
C VAL A 93 -5.28 5.72 -8.72
N TRP A 94 -4.81 6.92 -9.02
CA TRP A 94 -3.83 7.60 -8.16
C TRP A 94 -4.08 9.09 -8.12
N TRP A 95 -3.63 9.69 -7.03
CA TRP A 95 -3.63 11.13 -6.89
C TRP A 95 -2.23 11.63 -6.52
N THR A 96 -1.92 12.81 -7.05
CA THR A 96 -0.63 13.48 -6.84
C THR A 96 -0.84 14.85 -6.21
N ILE A 97 0.09 15.27 -5.36
CA ILE A 97 0.13 16.62 -4.81
C ILE A 97 1.53 17.19 -5.05
N PRO A 98 1.64 18.37 -5.71
CA PRO A 98 2.92 19.04 -5.89
C PRO A 98 3.51 19.51 -4.55
N ASP A 99 4.83 19.49 -4.41
CA ASP A 99 5.56 19.95 -3.21
C ASP A 99 5.16 21.37 -2.79
N GLN A 100 4.94 22.25 -3.76
CA GLN A 100 4.50 23.63 -3.50
C GLN A 100 3.18 23.68 -2.73
N GLU A 101 2.24 22.81 -3.05
CA GLU A 101 0.93 22.73 -2.37
C GLU A 101 1.07 22.13 -0.97
N LEU A 102 1.96 21.15 -0.79
CA LEU A 102 2.29 20.57 0.52
C LEU A 102 2.91 21.61 1.44
N ILE A 103 3.86 22.39 0.93
CA ILE A 103 4.51 23.49 1.68
C ILE A 103 3.47 24.57 2.03
N ALA A 104 2.64 24.99 1.07
CA ALA A 104 1.58 25.99 1.30
C ALA A 104 0.57 25.56 2.37
N ALA A 105 0.33 24.25 2.47
CA ALA A 105 -0.53 23.66 3.50
C ALA A 105 0.18 23.43 4.85
N GLY A 106 1.45 23.78 4.99
CA GLY A 106 2.24 23.60 6.20
C GLY A 106 2.68 22.15 6.44
N LEU A 107 2.72 21.31 5.41
CA LEU A 107 3.12 19.91 5.48
C LEU A 107 4.59 19.68 5.11
N GLY A 108 5.38 20.74 4.87
CA GLY A 108 6.77 20.63 4.46
C GLY A 108 7.68 19.89 5.46
N ASP A 109 7.36 19.94 6.75
CA ASP A 109 8.12 19.28 7.83
C ASP A 109 7.41 18.00 8.34
N THR A 110 6.35 17.58 7.68
CA THR A 110 5.60 16.36 8.03
C THR A 110 6.35 15.12 7.55
N ASP A 111 6.19 13.99 8.24
CA ASP A 111 6.62 12.68 7.73
C ASP A 111 5.73 12.27 6.52
N LEU A 112 6.02 12.84 5.36
CA LEU A 112 5.25 12.61 4.15
C LEU A 112 5.18 11.13 3.75
N PRO A 113 6.27 10.33 3.84
CA PRO A 113 6.17 8.89 3.61
C PRO A 113 5.16 8.20 4.54
N GLY A 114 5.21 8.50 5.84
CA GLY A 114 4.27 7.93 6.80
C GLY A 114 2.84 8.40 6.61
N ALA A 115 2.64 9.67 6.25
CA ALA A 115 1.34 10.27 5.96
C ALA A 115 0.69 9.65 4.70
N ALA A 116 1.45 9.56 3.60
CA ALA A 116 0.99 8.96 2.35
C ALA A 116 0.65 7.47 2.53
N HIS A 117 1.48 6.73 3.25
CA HIS A 117 1.28 5.31 3.54
C HIS A 117 0.04 5.06 4.41
N ALA A 118 -0.19 5.89 5.41
CA ALA A 118 -1.40 5.81 6.23
C ALA A 118 -2.67 6.17 5.44
N ALA A 119 -2.60 7.17 4.55
CA ALA A 119 -3.70 7.54 3.65
C ALA A 119 -3.99 6.42 2.63
N GLU A 120 -2.96 5.78 2.06
CA GLU A 120 -3.09 4.62 1.18
C GLU A 120 -3.83 3.47 1.86
N HIS A 121 -3.37 3.03 3.03
CA HIS A 121 -3.97 1.93 3.77
C HIS A 121 -5.45 2.17 4.09
N ALA A 122 -5.78 3.37 4.56
CA ALA A 122 -7.15 3.74 4.87
C ALA A 122 -8.01 3.77 3.60
N SER A 123 -7.48 4.28 2.49
CA SER A 123 -8.17 4.33 1.20
C SER A 123 -8.50 2.92 0.69
N ILE A 124 -7.55 1.99 0.77
CA ILE A 124 -7.77 0.55 0.48
C ILE A 124 -8.82 -0.05 1.42
N GLY A 125 -8.82 0.36 2.69
CA GLY A 125 -9.79 -0.13 3.68
C GLY A 125 -11.23 0.29 3.40
N ILE A 126 -11.43 1.46 2.81
CA ILE A 126 -12.75 2.09 2.59
C ILE A 126 -13.29 1.85 1.17
N LEU A 127 -12.44 1.69 0.14
CA LEU A 127 -12.89 1.47 -1.24
C LEU A 127 -13.89 0.30 -1.39
N PRO A 128 -13.79 -0.83 -0.66
CA PRO A 128 -14.78 -1.90 -0.72
C PRO A 128 -16.22 -1.50 -0.42
N LEU A 129 -16.45 -0.41 0.29
CA LEU A 129 -17.81 0.10 0.53
C LEU A 129 -18.46 0.69 -0.73
N PHE A 130 -17.66 1.03 -1.74
CA PHE A 130 -18.09 1.71 -2.96
C PHE A 130 -17.91 0.88 -4.23
N ALA A 131 -17.02 -0.11 -4.21
CA ALA A 131 -16.58 -0.86 -5.39
C ALA A 131 -16.74 -2.38 -5.20
N THR A 132 -17.71 -2.88 -4.54
CA THR A 132 -18.06 -4.32 -4.39
C THR A 132 -16.86 -5.29 -4.52
N CYS A 133 -15.81 -5.03 -3.77
CA CYS A 133 -14.57 -5.83 -3.72
C CYS A 133 -14.21 -6.12 -2.26
N SER A 134 -13.22 -6.99 -2.07
CA SER A 134 -12.55 -7.15 -0.78
C SER A 134 -11.24 -6.34 -0.78
N ARG A 135 -10.68 -6.08 0.40
CA ARG A 135 -9.36 -5.46 0.48
C ARG A 135 -8.23 -6.33 -0.13
N TRP A 136 -8.50 -7.61 -0.42
CA TRP A 136 -7.55 -8.51 -1.08
C TRP A 136 -7.56 -8.40 -2.59
N ASP A 137 -8.61 -7.81 -3.15
CA ASP A 137 -8.79 -7.61 -4.59
C ASP A 137 -8.10 -6.33 -5.09
N ILE A 138 -7.63 -5.49 -4.17
CA ILE A 138 -6.95 -4.21 -4.46
C ILE A 138 -5.65 -4.14 -3.66
N GLY A 139 -4.68 -3.40 -4.16
CA GLY A 139 -3.42 -3.09 -3.50
C GLY A 139 -3.11 -1.61 -3.59
N GLY A 140 -1.99 -1.19 -3.04
CA GLY A 140 -1.53 0.18 -3.19
C GLY A 140 -0.03 0.33 -3.04
N VAL A 141 0.45 1.47 -3.48
CA VAL A 141 1.81 1.96 -3.30
C VAL A 141 1.74 3.46 -3.07
N SER A 142 2.51 3.96 -2.12
CA SER A 142 2.60 5.38 -1.84
C SER A 142 4.06 5.83 -1.70
N THR A 143 4.33 7.04 -2.15
CA THR A 143 5.67 7.63 -2.07
C THR A 143 5.60 9.14 -1.97
N ALA A 144 6.53 9.74 -1.25
CA ALA A 144 6.66 11.19 -1.16
C ALA A 144 7.20 11.84 -2.46
N GLY A 145 7.84 11.05 -3.33
CA GLY A 145 8.36 11.53 -4.62
C GLY A 145 8.44 10.37 -5.61
N HIS A 146 7.39 10.18 -6.42
CA HIS A 146 7.33 9.09 -7.39
C HIS A 146 8.18 9.42 -8.63
N PRO A 147 8.99 8.47 -9.16
CA PRO A 147 9.86 8.73 -10.32
C PRO A 147 9.13 9.27 -11.55
N ASP A 148 7.95 8.74 -11.87
CA ASP A 148 7.21 9.12 -13.09
C ASP A 148 6.45 10.45 -12.94
N THR A 149 6.11 10.86 -11.71
CA THR A 149 5.33 12.09 -11.47
C THR A 149 6.16 13.22 -10.90
N GLY A 150 7.29 12.92 -10.26
CA GLY A 150 8.11 13.87 -9.51
C GLY A 150 7.42 14.46 -8.26
N GLN A 151 6.32 13.86 -7.80
CA GLN A 151 5.44 14.41 -6.76
C GLN A 151 5.08 13.33 -5.73
N LEU A 152 4.56 13.76 -4.57
CA LEU A 152 3.86 12.85 -3.67
C LEU A 152 2.73 12.16 -4.44
N THR A 153 2.74 10.83 -4.42
CA THR A 153 1.77 10.02 -5.17
C THR A 153 1.26 8.87 -4.31
N VAL A 154 -0.05 8.68 -4.31
CA VAL A 154 -0.73 7.54 -3.68
C VAL A 154 -1.50 6.80 -4.75
N PHE A 155 -1.17 5.53 -4.94
CA PHE A 155 -1.83 4.61 -5.86
C PHE A 155 -2.74 3.64 -5.11
N VAL A 156 -3.89 3.34 -5.72
CA VAL A 156 -4.70 2.17 -5.40
C VAL A 156 -4.95 1.42 -6.70
N HIS A 157 -4.54 0.17 -6.77
CA HIS A 157 -4.57 -0.64 -7.98
C HIS A 157 -5.39 -1.91 -7.79
N ASP A 158 -5.89 -2.46 -8.89
CA ASP A 158 -6.52 -3.77 -8.91
C ASP A 158 -5.44 -4.86 -8.75
N SER A 159 -5.75 -5.96 -8.06
CA SER A 159 -4.82 -7.08 -7.86
C SER A 159 -4.94 -8.18 -8.94
N TYR A 160 -5.53 -7.84 -10.09
CA TYR A 160 -5.78 -8.76 -11.20
C TYR A 160 -5.12 -8.27 -12.49
N PRO A 161 -4.57 -9.18 -13.31
CA PRO A 161 -4.03 -8.82 -14.62
C PRO A 161 -5.05 -8.07 -15.48
N GLY A 162 -4.67 -6.91 -16.04
CA GLY A 162 -5.53 -6.07 -16.85
C GLY A 162 -6.59 -5.28 -16.09
N GLY A 163 -6.65 -5.42 -14.76
CA GLY A 163 -7.62 -4.77 -13.90
C GLY A 163 -8.95 -5.53 -13.77
N ALA A 164 -9.75 -5.13 -12.78
CA ALA A 164 -11.09 -5.68 -12.49
C ALA A 164 -12.16 -4.57 -12.38
N GLY A 165 -11.78 -3.31 -12.64
CA GLY A 165 -12.69 -2.16 -12.64
C GLY A 165 -12.84 -1.47 -11.28
N PHE A 166 -12.19 -1.93 -10.23
CA PHE A 166 -12.28 -1.30 -8.90
C PHE A 166 -11.56 0.04 -8.87
N ALA A 167 -10.38 0.13 -9.49
CA ALA A 167 -9.63 1.37 -9.64
C ALA A 167 -10.39 2.40 -10.50
N GLU A 168 -11.04 1.97 -11.59
CA GLU A 168 -11.87 2.85 -12.40
C GLU A 168 -13.09 3.37 -11.63
N ARG A 169 -13.71 2.50 -10.83
CA ARG A 169 -14.77 2.91 -9.91
C ARG A 169 -14.25 3.95 -8.91
N GLY A 170 -13.08 3.71 -8.30
CA GLY A 170 -12.41 4.66 -7.40
C GLY A 170 -12.19 6.03 -8.03
N PHE A 171 -11.73 6.09 -9.29
CA PHE A 171 -11.61 7.36 -10.03
C PHE A 171 -12.96 8.08 -10.18
N THR A 172 -14.03 7.33 -10.45
CA THR A 172 -15.36 7.90 -10.70
C THR A 172 -15.98 8.51 -9.45
N ILE A 173 -15.73 7.90 -8.27
CA ILE A 173 -16.36 8.29 -7.00
C ILE A 173 -15.36 8.85 -5.98
N ALA A 174 -14.25 9.39 -6.47
CA ALA A 174 -13.10 9.75 -5.63
C ALA A 174 -13.46 10.71 -4.49
N GLU A 175 -14.37 11.67 -4.72
CA GLU A 175 -14.83 12.60 -3.71
C GLU A 175 -15.49 11.88 -2.53
N GLU A 176 -16.48 11.03 -2.81
CA GLU A 176 -17.20 10.28 -1.78
C GLU A 176 -16.27 9.30 -1.05
N TRP A 177 -15.44 8.59 -1.81
CA TRP A 177 -14.51 7.61 -1.28
C TRP A 177 -13.48 8.23 -0.35
N LEU A 178 -12.76 9.26 -0.79
CA LEU A 178 -11.67 9.84 0.00
C LEU A 178 -12.16 10.76 1.12
N THR A 179 -13.36 11.37 0.99
CA THR A 179 -14.04 12.01 2.11
C THR A 179 -14.38 10.98 3.19
N SER A 180 -15.00 9.86 2.83
CA SER A 180 -15.31 8.78 3.79
C SER A 180 -14.05 8.18 4.42
N THR A 181 -12.94 8.10 3.65
CA THR A 181 -11.65 7.65 4.16
C THR A 181 -11.14 8.59 5.26
N ARG A 182 -11.13 9.89 5.01
CA ARG A 182 -10.74 10.92 5.98
C ARG A 182 -11.61 10.86 7.24
N GLU A 183 -12.94 10.77 7.07
CA GLU A 183 -13.91 10.69 8.17
C GLU A 183 -13.68 9.43 9.03
N ALA A 184 -13.42 8.29 8.43
CA ALA A 184 -13.12 7.04 9.13
C ALA A 184 -11.85 7.14 9.98
N ILE A 185 -10.78 7.79 9.45
CA ILE A 185 -9.56 8.04 10.22
C ILE A 185 -9.84 8.99 11.38
N ALA A 186 -10.58 10.10 11.13
CA ALA A 186 -10.87 11.12 12.11
C ALA A 186 -11.76 10.58 13.24
N ALA A 187 -12.74 9.75 12.93
CA ALA A 187 -13.65 9.15 13.90
C ALA A 187 -12.98 8.09 14.79
N CYS A 188 -11.82 7.56 14.41
CA CYS A 188 -11.13 6.54 15.19
C CYS A 188 -10.47 7.17 16.43
N PRO A 189 -10.75 6.69 17.66
CA PRO A 189 -10.26 7.33 18.89
C PRO A 189 -8.78 7.05 19.19
N CYS A 190 -8.10 6.17 18.44
CA CYS A 190 -6.69 5.87 18.65
C CYS A 190 -5.80 7.10 18.37
N ALA A 191 -4.69 7.23 19.10
CA ALA A 191 -3.78 8.37 18.93
C ALA A 191 -2.92 8.25 17.65
N GLU A 192 -2.26 7.11 17.44
CA GLU A 192 -1.20 6.95 16.44
C GLU A 192 -1.57 6.06 15.25
N GLY A 193 -2.75 5.46 15.27
CA GLY A 193 -3.20 4.52 14.25
C GLY A 193 -3.39 3.10 14.79
N CYS A 194 -4.37 2.40 14.25
CA CYS A 194 -4.71 1.03 14.65
C CYS A 194 -5.30 0.26 13.46
N PRO A 195 -5.54 -1.07 13.60
CA PRO A 195 -6.14 -1.88 12.54
C PRO A 195 -7.53 -1.44 12.07
N SER A 196 -8.22 -0.59 12.86
CA SER A 196 -9.53 -0.05 12.48
C SER A 196 -9.45 1.22 11.63
N CYS A 197 -8.27 1.82 11.43
CA CYS A 197 -8.12 3.03 10.64
C CYS A 197 -6.99 2.97 9.61
N VAL A 198 -5.70 3.03 10.02
CA VAL A 198 -4.58 3.18 9.08
C VAL A 198 -3.65 1.97 9.00
N GLN A 199 -3.81 0.96 9.86
CA GLN A 199 -2.99 -0.24 9.76
C GLN A 199 -3.61 -1.26 8.80
N SER A 200 -2.78 -1.88 7.96
CA SER A 200 -3.19 -2.91 7.01
C SER A 200 -2.57 -4.27 7.35
N PRO A 201 -3.35 -5.35 7.33
CA PRO A 201 -2.79 -6.70 7.51
C PRO A 201 -1.97 -7.16 6.30
N LYS A 202 -2.05 -6.45 5.16
CA LYS A 202 -1.33 -6.74 3.92
C LYS A 202 0.00 -6.01 3.79
N CYS A 203 0.31 -5.10 4.72
CA CYS A 203 1.47 -4.24 4.61
C CYS A 203 2.79 -5.01 4.69
N GLY A 204 3.56 -5.02 3.60
CA GLY A 204 4.90 -5.62 3.52
C GLY A 204 5.92 -4.93 4.43
N ASN A 205 5.71 -3.65 4.76
CA ASN A 205 6.56 -2.85 5.64
C ASN A 205 6.14 -2.91 7.12
N GLN A 206 5.26 -3.87 7.49
CA GLN A 206 4.81 -4.08 8.86
C GLN A 206 4.17 -2.83 9.49
N ASN A 207 3.47 -2.03 8.68
CA ASN A 207 2.83 -0.78 9.07
C ASN A 207 3.82 0.27 9.61
N SER A 208 4.99 0.38 9.00
CA SER A 208 6.01 1.38 9.39
C SER A 208 6.73 1.94 8.14
N PRO A 209 6.87 3.28 8.04
CA PRO A 209 6.27 4.30 8.90
C PRO A 209 4.77 4.47 8.65
N LEU A 210 4.02 4.92 9.64
CA LEU A 210 2.64 5.39 9.50
C LEU A 210 2.46 6.67 10.33
N ASP A 211 1.88 7.70 9.71
CA ASP A 211 1.47 8.94 10.38
C ASP A 211 -0.02 9.18 10.16
N LYS A 212 -0.81 8.90 11.20
CA LYS A 212 -2.27 9.11 11.19
C LYS A 212 -2.65 10.59 11.06
N SER A 213 -1.94 11.46 11.74
CA SER A 213 -2.22 12.90 11.72
C SER A 213 -1.84 13.52 10.38
N GLY A 214 -0.70 13.11 9.83
CA GLY A 214 -0.27 13.47 8.49
C GLY A 214 -1.24 13.00 7.42
N ALA A 215 -1.77 11.77 7.52
CA ALA A 215 -2.79 11.25 6.60
C ALA A 215 -4.07 12.10 6.60
N LEU A 216 -4.55 12.51 7.79
CA LEU A 216 -5.70 13.42 7.90
C LEU A 216 -5.40 14.76 7.23
N SER A 217 -4.22 15.32 7.43
CA SER A 217 -3.79 16.57 6.83
C SER A 217 -3.72 16.47 5.31
N LEU A 218 -3.11 15.40 4.77
CA LEU A 218 -3.05 15.14 3.32
C LEU A 218 -4.44 14.99 2.70
N LEU A 219 -5.30 14.16 3.29
CA LEU A 219 -6.66 13.95 2.79
C LEU A 219 -7.54 15.21 2.91
N SER A 220 -7.21 16.12 3.81
CA SER A 220 -7.92 17.39 3.95
C SER A 220 -7.60 18.40 2.85
N LEU A 221 -6.52 18.20 2.08
CA LEU A 221 -6.22 18.99 0.88
C LEU A 221 -7.09 18.59 -0.31
N LEU A 222 -7.64 17.38 -0.29
CA LEU A 222 -8.48 16.89 -1.38
C LEU A 222 -9.89 17.48 -1.25
N PRO A 223 -10.55 17.88 -2.35
CA PRO A 223 -11.90 18.41 -2.31
C PRO A 223 -12.87 17.41 -1.69
N PRO A 224 -13.76 17.87 -0.82
CA PRO A 224 -14.83 17.03 -0.26
C PRO A 224 -15.90 16.70 -1.33
N ALA A 225 -16.69 15.68 -1.02
CA ALA A 225 -17.88 15.32 -1.79
C ALA A 225 -18.94 16.40 -1.71
#